data_9e461e4a3ba6608254c8dd3b19c580b3
#
_entry.id   9e461e4a3ba6608254c8dd3b19c580b3
#
_cell.length_a   1.000
_cell.length_b   1.000
_cell.length_c   1.000
_cell.angle_alpha   90.00
_cell.angle_beta   90.00
_cell.angle_gamma   90.00
#
_symmetry.space_group_name_H-M   'P 1'
#
loop_
_entity.id
_entity.type
_entity.pdbx_description
1 polymer ?
#
loop_
_entity_poly.entity_id
_entity_poly.type
_entity_poly.pdbx_seq_one_letter_code
_entity_poly.pdbx_strand_id
1 'polypeptide(L)'
;MTGEAGLARSTSSIRVQRYEKADGFRESNVTDVVLVITPQYVSELTTLPPESRKKIFQSIISNRICLIAISETDTIPGLMATFSELYGIVVFASFYDEFLLQSRLSRLIREKFENSISMHGTLVSVSGLGVMFIGDSGTGKTECSLKLVERGHRWVADDAVEIDRRGNLLHGRSNELTQGLIDIKHRGIVEAEELLGAQAILGDSVINLMVELKTIDHNERYHGVYSAEKSSAAILGVILPCMELPRFPQTSKIYRHVELRVQELISDMERGDS
;
A
#
# COMPACT_ATOMS: atom_id res chain seq x y z
N MET A 1 11.46 18.12 12.88
CA MET A 1 11.63 17.02 11.91
C MET A 1 12.78 17.42 11.00
N THR A 2 13.82 16.62 10.96
CA THR A 2 14.97 16.80 10.08
C THR A 2 15.04 15.56 9.17
N GLY A 3 15.28 15.74 7.88
CA GLY A 3 15.45 14.66 6.89
C GLY A 3 14.19 14.25 6.13
N GLU A 4 13.67 15.10 5.25
CA GLU A 4 12.54 14.76 4.35
C GLU A 4 12.84 13.62 3.35
N ALA A 5 14.12 13.37 3.05
CA ALA A 5 14.54 12.36 2.06
C ALA A 5 14.42 10.89 2.53
N GLY A 6 14.21 10.63 3.84
CA GLY A 6 14.22 9.27 4.40
C GLY A 6 12.92 8.47 4.27
N LEU A 7 11.80 9.10 3.91
CA LEU A 7 10.46 8.47 3.94
C LEU A 7 10.06 7.74 2.65
N ALA A 8 10.86 7.82 1.59
CA ALA A 8 10.51 7.27 0.27
C ALA A 8 10.82 5.75 0.08
N ARG A 9 11.08 5.00 1.15
CA ARG A 9 11.33 3.55 1.03
C ARG A 9 10.04 2.78 1.25
N SER A 10 9.59 2.07 0.23
CA SER A 10 8.51 1.07 0.33
C SER A 10 8.95 -0.03 1.30
N THR A 11 8.29 -0.13 2.44
CA THR A 11 8.62 -1.10 3.50
C THR A 11 7.50 -2.10 3.64
N SER A 12 7.77 -3.37 3.38
CA SER A 12 6.82 -4.46 3.54
C SER A 12 6.56 -4.84 5.01
N SER A 13 7.42 -4.43 5.93
CA SER A 13 7.24 -4.54 7.37
C SER A 13 8.18 -3.61 8.12
N ILE A 14 7.71 -3.00 9.21
CA ILE A 14 8.51 -2.15 10.09
C ILE A 14 8.47 -2.71 11.50
N ARG A 15 9.63 -2.77 12.15
CA ARG A 15 9.77 -3.22 13.54
C ARG A 15 10.24 -2.07 14.42
N VAL A 16 9.62 -1.87 15.59
CA VAL A 16 10.12 -0.94 16.60
C VAL A 16 11.01 -1.69 17.58
N GLN A 17 12.24 -1.23 17.72
CA GLN A 17 13.25 -1.82 18.62
C GLN A 17 13.86 -0.76 19.53
N ARG A 18 14.01 -1.09 20.82
CA ARG A 18 14.83 -0.30 21.74
C ARG A 18 16.28 -0.70 21.56
N TYR A 19 17.18 0.25 21.77
CA TYR A 19 18.60 -0.05 21.83
C TYR A 19 18.94 -0.68 23.19
N GLU A 20 19.37 -1.93 23.18
CA GLU A 20 19.87 -2.63 24.37
C GLU A 20 21.37 -2.91 24.20
N LYS A 21 22.19 -2.40 25.12
CA LYS A 21 23.66 -2.45 25.06
C LYS A 21 24.24 -3.88 25.02
N ALA A 22 23.50 -4.87 25.53
CA ALA A 22 23.94 -6.25 25.67
C ALA A 22 23.78 -7.11 24.39
N ASP A 23 22.81 -6.80 23.54
CA ASP A 23 22.43 -7.66 22.42
C ASP A 23 22.91 -7.17 21.05
N GLY A 24 23.47 -5.97 20.96
CA GLY A 24 23.75 -5.35 19.66
C GLY A 24 22.46 -5.21 18.82
N PHE A 25 22.63 -4.91 17.55
CA PHE A 25 21.51 -5.00 16.61
C PHE A 25 21.33 -6.47 16.25
N ARG A 26 20.18 -7.07 16.63
CA ARG A 26 19.83 -8.40 16.11
C ARG A 26 19.65 -8.28 14.59
N GLU A 27 20.42 -9.00 13.82
CA GLU A 27 20.26 -9.08 12.39
C GLU A 27 18.85 -9.51 12.04
N SER A 28 18.07 -8.60 11.50
CA SER A 28 16.74 -8.91 10.99
C SER A 28 16.79 -9.02 9.48
N ASN A 29 16.55 -10.18 8.99
CA ASN A 29 16.79 -10.53 7.59
C ASN A 29 15.93 -9.79 6.54
N VAL A 30 14.94 -8.97 6.87
CA VAL A 30 14.10 -8.31 5.81
C VAL A 30 13.30 -7.08 6.27
N THR A 31 13.38 -6.60 7.50
CA THR A 31 12.50 -5.54 8.00
C THR A 31 13.23 -4.24 8.26
N ASP A 32 12.62 -3.12 7.90
CA ASP A 32 13.11 -1.80 8.31
C ASP A 32 12.83 -1.60 9.81
N VAL A 33 13.74 -0.90 10.50
CA VAL A 33 13.71 -0.75 11.95
C VAL A 33 13.49 0.70 12.34
N VAL A 34 12.57 0.93 13.25
CA VAL A 34 12.45 2.18 14.02
C VAL A 34 13.20 1.97 15.34
N LEU A 35 14.26 2.72 15.53
CA LEU A 35 15.10 2.64 16.73
C LEU A 35 14.64 3.65 17.76
N VAL A 36 14.31 3.19 18.98
CA VAL A 36 14.05 4.05 20.14
C VAL A 36 15.30 4.10 20.99
N ILE A 37 15.78 5.30 21.29
CA ILE A 37 16.96 5.54 22.12
C ILE A 37 16.66 6.58 23.22
N THR A 38 17.43 6.53 24.31
CA THR A 38 17.34 7.48 25.41
C THR A 38 18.34 8.62 25.28
N PRO A 39 18.11 9.78 25.92
CA PRO A 39 19.08 10.87 26.00
C PRO A 39 20.39 10.44 26.64
N GLN A 40 20.33 9.52 27.61
CA GLN A 40 21.52 8.95 28.25
C GLN A 40 22.39 8.23 27.20
N TYR A 41 21.79 7.42 26.34
CA TYR A 41 22.53 6.73 25.28
C TYR A 41 23.18 7.73 24.30
N VAL A 42 22.48 8.80 23.92
CA VAL A 42 23.05 9.85 23.06
C VAL A 42 24.23 10.54 23.77
N SER A 43 24.12 10.79 25.08
CA SER A 43 25.20 11.33 25.89
C SER A 43 26.43 10.40 25.89
N GLU A 44 26.23 9.10 26.08
CA GLU A 44 27.29 8.09 25.98
C GLU A 44 27.96 8.11 24.60
N LEU A 45 27.18 8.16 23.52
CA LEU A 45 27.72 8.28 22.15
C LEU A 45 28.59 9.53 21.98
N THR A 46 28.21 10.63 22.60
CA THR A 46 28.97 11.89 22.51
C THR A 46 30.34 11.79 23.18
N THR A 47 30.47 10.98 24.22
CA THR A 47 31.74 10.77 24.96
C THR A 47 32.69 9.77 24.28
N LEU A 48 32.18 8.97 23.32
CA LEU A 48 32.99 7.97 22.62
C LEU A 48 34.04 8.63 21.68
N PRO A 49 35.20 7.96 21.50
CA PRO A 49 36.16 8.34 20.47
C PRO A 49 35.51 8.37 19.07
N PRO A 50 35.93 9.29 18.18
CA PRO A 50 35.33 9.45 16.84
C PRO A 50 35.24 8.13 16.05
N GLU A 51 36.28 7.30 16.10
CA GLU A 51 36.31 6.03 15.38
C GLU A 51 35.31 4.99 15.91
N SER A 52 35.12 4.92 17.22
CA SER A 52 34.11 4.05 17.85
C SER A 52 32.69 4.51 17.50
N ARG A 53 32.43 5.80 17.57
CA ARG A 53 31.17 6.41 17.17
C ARG A 53 30.84 6.16 15.70
N LYS A 54 31.81 6.29 14.81
CA LYS A 54 31.66 5.98 13.38
C LYS A 54 31.24 4.53 13.13
N LYS A 55 31.83 3.56 13.85
CA LYS A 55 31.44 2.16 13.76
C LYS A 55 29.99 1.93 14.17
N ILE A 56 29.54 2.58 15.25
CA ILE A 56 28.14 2.49 15.69
C ILE A 56 27.20 3.08 14.62
N PHE A 57 27.53 4.25 14.06
CA PHE A 57 26.73 4.85 13.00
C PHE A 57 26.67 3.99 11.74
N GLN A 58 27.77 3.37 11.35
CA GLN A 58 27.78 2.41 10.26
C GLN A 58 26.91 1.18 10.55
N SER A 59 26.93 0.68 11.78
CA SER A 59 26.04 -0.41 12.20
C SER A 59 24.56 0.00 12.13
N ILE A 60 24.19 1.21 12.57
CA ILE A 60 22.84 1.74 12.45
C ILE A 60 22.37 1.71 10.98
N ILE A 61 23.23 2.17 10.07
CA ILE A 61 22.91 2.23 8.63
C ILE A 61 22.79 0.82 8.05
N SER A 62 23.71 -0.07 8.38
CA SER A 62 23.73 -1.47 7.87
C SER A 62 22.52 -2.28 8.35
N ASN A 63 21.96 -1.96 9.51
CA ASN A 63 20.79 -2.64 10.08
C ASN A 63 19.45 -2.05 9.63
N ARG A 64 19.42 -1.31 8.50
CA ARG A 64 18.20 -0.78 7.89
C ARG A 64 17.33 0.07 8.85
N ILE A 65 17.99 0.86 9.69
CA ILE A 65 17.26 1.79 10.56
C ILE A 65 16.77 2.94 9.69
N CYS A 66 15.45 3.07 9.57
CA CYS A 66 14.79 4.09 8.75
C CYS A 66 14.42 5.34 9.57
N LEU A 67 14.31 5.20 10.90
CA LEU A 67 13.91 6.28 11.79
C LEU A 67 14.50 6.07 13.18
N ILE A 68 14.94 7.16 13.82
CA ILE A 68 15.39 7.18 15.22
C ILE A 68 14.48 8.08 16.03
N ALA A 69 13.91 7.54 17.08
CA ALA A 69 13.07 8.24 18.06
C ALA A 69 13.84 8.41 19.38
N ILE A 70 14.00 9.64 19.85
CA ILE A 70 14.64 9.93 21.14
C ILE A 70 13.54 10.15 22.18
N SER A 71 13.53 9.30 23.21
CA SER A 71 12.56 9.41 24.33
C SER A 71 12.95 10.53 25.32
N GLU A 72 12.02 10.88 26.19
CA GLU A 72 12.24 11.75 27.37
C GLU A 72 12.88 13.12 27.06
N THR A 73 12.70 13.65 25.87
CA THR A 73 13.23 14.96 25.46
C THR A 73 12.35 15.61 24.41
N ASP A 74 12.34 16.93 24.36
CA ASP A 74 11.69 17.74 23.32
C ASP A 74 12.67 18.28 22.26
N THR A 75 13.97 18.06 22.49
CA THR A 75 15.03 18.59 21.62
C THR A 75 15.86 17.47 21.01
N ILE A 76 16.25 17.65 19.77
CA ILE A 76 17.16 16.72 19.10
C ILE A 76 18.60 17.15 19.44
N PRO A 77 19.40 16.30 20.14
CA PRO A 77 20.79 16.60 20.43
C PRO A 77 21.61 16.82 19.16
N GLY A 78 22.55 17.79 19.20
CA GLY A 78 23.32 18.20 18.00
C GLY A 78 24.04 17.07 17.28
N LEU A 79 24.55 16.07 18.04
CA LEU A 79 25.12 14.87 17.44
C LEU A 79 24.14 14.11 16.54
N MET A 80 22.88 13.98 16.98
CA MET A 80 21.85 13.27 16.24
C MET A 80 21.29 14.09 15.08
N ALA A 81 21.25 15.42 15.22
CA ALA A 81 20.93 16.31 14.12
C ALA A 81 21.94 16.20 12.99
N THR A 82 23.24 16.26 13.31
CA THR A 82 24.33 16.04 12.34
C THR A 82 24.26 14.64 11.70
N PHE A 83 23.97 13.61 12.49
CA PHE A 83 23.78 12.24 11.98
C PHE A 83 22.61 12.18 10.97
N SER A 84 21.48 12.78 11.30
CA SER A 84 20.31 12.86 10.41
C SER A 84 20.64 13.53 9.07
N GLU A 85 21.35 14.66 9.10
CA GLU A 85 21.75 15.39 7.89
C GLU A 85 22.75 14.60 7.02
N LEU A 86 23.72 13.94 7.63
CA LEU A 86 24.75 13.19 6.90
C LEU A 86 24.25 11.91 6.23
N TYR A 87 23.31 11.22 6.88
CA TYR A 87 22.89 9.87 6.45
C TYR A 87 21.44 9.82 5.96
N GLY A 88 20.68 10.93 5.99
CA GLY A 88 19.30 11.00 5.53
C GLY A 88 18.32 10.16 6.37
N ILE A 89 18.68 9.85 7.63
CA ILE A 89 17.82 9.11 8.56
C ILE A 89 17.00 10.10 9.37
N VAL A 90 15.68 9.93 9.37
CA VAL A 90 14.78 10.78 10.15
C VAL A 90 15.04 10.61 11.64
N VAL A 91 15.23 11.72 12.36
CA VAL A 91 15.36 11.75 13.82
C VAL A 91 14.28 12.66 14.38
N PHE A 92 13.58 12.23 15.44
CA PHE A 92 12.67 13.08 16.20
C PHE A 92 12.81 12.85 17.70
N ALA A 93 12.37 13.83 18.48
CA ALA A 93 12.35 13.80 19.94
C ALA A 93 10.93 13.73 20.46
N SER A 94 10.73 13.11 21.63
CA SER A 94 9.44 12.94 22.27
C SER A 94 9.56 12.96 23.79
N PHE A 95 8.63 13.62 24.46
CA PHE A 95 8.53 13.63 25.93
C PHE A 95 8.16 12.28 26.55
N TYR A 96 7.65 11.33 25.76
CA TYR A 96 7.27 10.03 26.28
C TYR A 96 8.50 9.27 26.75
N ASP A 97 8.34 8.50 27.86
CA ASP A 97 9.34 7.52 28.24
C ASP A 97 9.53 6.47 27.15
N GLU A 98 10.63 5.75 27.24
CA GLU A 98 11.05 4.79 26.22
C GLU A 98 10.00 3.71 25.94
N PHE A 99 9.34 3.18 27.00
CA PHE A 99 8.35 2.12 26.85
C PHE A 99 7.06 2.62 26.19
N LEU A 100 6.58 3.78 26.62
CA LEU A 100 5.38 4.39 26.08
C LEU A 100 5.60 4.81 24.62
N LEU A 101 6.77 5.37 24.31
CA LEU A 101 7.15 5.75 22.95
C LEU A 101 7.19 4.53 22.04
N GLN A 102 7.85 3.45 22.48
CA GLN A 102 7.89 2.19 21.73
C GLN A 102 6.49 1.61 21.50
N SER A 103 5.65 1.59 22.53
CA SER A 103 4.29 1.08 22.45
C SER A 103 3.44 1.88 21.45
N ARG A 104 3.50 3.22 21.52
CA ARG A 104 2.77 4.12 20.59
C ARG A 104 3.24 4.00 19.17
N LEU A 105 4.56 3.94 18.93
CA LEU A 105 5.11 3.73 17.60
C LEU A 105 4.73 2.37 17.04
N SER A 106 4.82 1.30 17.84
CA SER A 106 4.40 -0.04 17.44
C SER A 106 2.92 -0.09 17.07
N ARG A 107 2.06 0.62 17.83
CA ARG A 107 0.64 0.73 17.52
C ARG A 107 0.39 1.48 16.22
N LEU A 108 1.01 2.67 16.04
CA LEU A 108 0.88 3.46 14.82
C LEU A 108 1.36 2.72 13.57
N ILE A 109 2.46 1.97 13.73
CA ILE A 109 3.00 1.15 12.65
C ILE A 109 2.01 0.03 12.31
N ARG A 110 1.50 -0.71 13.30
CA ARG A 110 0.47 -1.74 13.07
C ARG A 110 -0.79 -1.15 12.41
N GLU A 111 -1.29 -0.04 12.92
CA GLU A 111 -2.46 0.63 12.34
C GLU A 111 -2.22 1.07 10.89
N LYS A 112 -1.02 1.58 10.59
CA LYS A 112 -0.68 2.08 9.25
C LYS A 112 -0.26 0.98 8.26
N PHE A 113 0.50 -0.01 8.71
CA PHE A 113 1.13 -0.99 7.82
C PHE A 113 0.44 -2.35 7.81
N GLU A 114 -0.20 -2.78 8.90
CA GLU A 114 -1.00 -4.01 8.92
C GLU A 114 -2.41 -3.79 8.34
N ASN A 115 -2.87 -2.53 8.28
CA ASN A 115 -4.13 -2.15 7.65
C ASN A 115 -3.97 -1.64 6.21
N SER A 116 -2.81 -1.77 5.62
CA SER A 116 -2.51 -1.36 4.24
C SER A 116 -1.73 -2.44 3.52
N ILE A 117 -2.13 -2.74 2.29
CA ILE A 117 -1.38 -3.62 1.39
C ILE A 117 -1.33 -3.01 -0.01
N SER A 118 -0.30 -3.35 -0.77
CA SER A 118 -0.25 -3.08 -2.21
C SER A 118 -0.61 -4.33 -2.98
N MET A 119 -1.56 -4.24 -3.91
CA MET A 119 -1.98 -5.35 -4.75
C MET A 119 -1.83 -5.00 -6.23
N HIS A 120 -1.31 -5.97 -7.01
CA HIS A 120 -1.30 -5.83 -8.45
C HIS A 120 -2.71 -5.96 -9.03
N GLY A 121 -3.16 -4.92 -9.72
CA GLY A 121 -4.49 -4.88 -10.30
C GLY A 121 -4.89 -3.50 -10.80
N THR A 122 -6.14 -3.38 -11.21
CA THR A 122 -6.71 -2.12 -11.71
C THR A 122 -7.98 -1.81 -10.92
N LEU A 123 -8.15 -0.59 -10.47
CA LEU A 123 -9.31 -0.13 -9.71
C LEU A 123 -10.09 0.91 -10.50
N VAL A 124 -11.41 0.68 -10.63
CA VAL A 124 -12.36 1.57 -11.31
C VAL A 124 -13.59 1.76 -10.44
N SER A 125 -14.12 2.96 -10.36
CA SER A 125 -15.42 3.22 -9.75
C SER A 125 -16.52 3.09 -10.78
N VAL A 126 -17.37 2.08 -10.63
CA VAL A 126 -18.51 1.76 -11.51
C VAL A 126 -19.79 2.14 -10.81
N SER A 127 -20.49 3.14 -11.31
CA SER A 127 -21.73 3.68 -10.69
C SER A 127 -21.56 4.02 -9.20
N GLY A 128 -20.38 4.48 -8.80
CA GLY A 128 -20.07 4.84 -7.41
C GLY A 128 -19.49 3.72 -6.55
N LEU A 129 -19.51 2.46 -6.99
CA LEU A 129 -18.89 1.33 -6.30
C LEU A 129 -17.50 1.03 -6.88
N GLY A 130 -16.49 0.85 -6.02
CA GLY A 130 -15.15 0.45 -6.46
C GLY A 130 -15.10 -1.02 -6.85
N VAL A 131 -14.60 -1.26 -8.06
CA VAL A 131 -14.39 -2.59 -8.64
C VAL A 131 -12.90 -2.81 -8.85
N MET A 132 -12.34 -3.78 -8.14
CA MET A 132 -10.94 -4.17 -8.20
C MET A 132 -10.76 -5.35 -9.14
N PHE A 133 -10.07 -5.13 -10.25
CA PHE A 133 -9.69 -6.18 -11.20
C PHE A 133 -8.35 -6.79 -10.80
N ILE A 134 -8.31 -8.10 -10.65
CA ILE A 134 -7.10 -8.89 -10.41
C ILE A 134 -6.95 -9.99 -11.47
N GLY A 135 -5.79 -10.62 -11.51
CA GLY A 135 -5.45 -11.69 -12.46
C GLY A 135 -4.06 -11.47 -13.07
N ASP A 136 -3.58 -12.44 -13.82
CA ASP A 136 -2.25 -12.43 -14.42
C ASP A 136 -2.02 -11.24 -15.37
N SER A 137 -0.75 -10.93 -15.63
CA SER A 137 -0.41 -9.93 -16.63
C SER A 137 -0.97 -10.31 -17.99
N GLY A 138 -1.54 -9.32 -18.71
CA GLY A 138 -2.11 -9.53 -20.03
C GLY A 138 -3.49 -10.19 -20.05
N THR A 139 -4.18 -10.37 -18.92
CA THR A 139 -5.56 -10.88 -18.87
C THR A 139 -6.61 -9.88 -19.36
N GLY A 140 -6.25 -8.60 -19.55
CA GLY A 140 -7.14 -7.56 -20.06
C GLY A 140 -7.75 -6.68 -18.98
N LYS A 141 -7.16 -6.63 -17.77
CA LYS A 141 -7.60 -5.75 -16.66
C LYS A 141 -7.72 -4.30 -17.10
N THR A 142 -6.62 -3.72 -17.58
CA THR A 142 -6.56 -2.33 -18.06
C THR A 142 -7.51 -2.08 -19.22
N GLU A 143 -7.59 -3.02 -20.18
CA GLU A 143 -8.49 -2.89 -21.33
C GLU A 143 -9.97 -2.89 -20.91
N CYS A 144 -10.37 -3.78 -20.01
CA CYS A 144 -11.73 -3.83 -19.47
C CYS A 144 -12.07 -2.53 -18.71
N SER A 145 -11.14 -2.04 -17.91
CA SER A 145 -11.29 -0.82 -17.11
C SER A 145 -11.41 0.42 -18.01
N LEU A 146 -10.61 0.53 -19.07
CA LEU A 146 -10.73 1.62 -20.04
C LEU A 146 -12.10 1.60 -20.74
N LYS A 147 -12.64 0.42 -21.08
CA LYS A 147 -13.99 0.30 -21.64
C LYS A 147 -15.08 0.75 -20.67
N LEU A 148 -14.93 0.51 -19.37
CA LEU A 148 -15.83 1.04 -18.35
C LEU A 148 -15.74 2.57 -18.28
N VAL A 149 -14.55 3.13 -18.32
CA VAL A 149 -14.37 4.60 -18.31
C VAL A 149 -14.95 5.26 -19.56
N GLU A 150 -14.77 4.68 -20.75
CA GLU A 150 -15.44 5.13 -21.99
C GLU A 150 -16.98 5.17 -21.89
N ARG A 151 -17.54 4.39 -20.94
CA ARG A 151 -18.98 4.32 -20.66
C ARG A 151 -19.45 5.25 -19.54
N GLY A 152 -18.57 6.13 -19.04
CA GLY A 152 -18.88 7.15 -18.03
C GLY A 152 -18.54 6.75 -16.60
N HIS A 153 -17.84 5.64 -16.39
CA HIS A 153 -17.29 5.26 -15.09
C HIS A 153 -15.96 5.98 -14.82
N ARG A 154 -15.41 5.86 -13.61
CA ARG A 154 -14.24 6.64 -13.23
C ARG A 154 -13.04 5.75 -12.90
N TRP A 155 -11.90 6.13 -13.44
CA TRP A 155 -10.61 5.51 -13.17
C TRP A 155 -10.07 5.87 -11.80
N VAL A 156 -9.41 4.93 -11.12
CA VAL A 156 -8.77 5.17 -9.81
C VAL A 156 -7.29 4.80 -9.83
N ALA A 157 -6.95 3.58 -10.25
CA ALA A 157 -5.57 3.09 -10.21
C ALA A 157 -5.32 1.98 -11.23
N ASP A 158 -4.06 1.86 -11.69
CA ASP A 158 -3.59 0.74 -12.52
C ASP A 158 -2.26 0.21 -12.01
N ASP A 159 -1.98 -1.06 -12.28
CA ASP A 159 -0.78 -1.82 -11.96
C ASP A 159 -0.56 -2.04 -10.47
N ALA A 160 -0.49 -1.01 -9.65
CA ALA A 160 -0.32 -1.10 -8.21
C ALA A 160 -1.41 -0.30 -7.48
N VAL A 161 -2.30 -1.02 -6.79
CA VAL A 161 -3.37 -0.44 -5.97
C VAL A 161 -2.99 -0.54 -4.51
N GLU A 162 -2.81 0.62 -3.86
CA GLU A 162 -2.67 0.72 -2.41
C GLU A 162 -4.05 0.58 -1.76
N ILE A 163 -4.21 -0.40 -0.89
CA ILE A 163 -5.47 -0.70 -0.23
C ILE A 163 -5.32 -0.48 1.27
N ASP A 164 -6.08 0.46 1.81
CA ASP A 164 -6.13 0.76 3.25
C ASP A 164 -7.44 0.24 3.83
N ARG A 165 -7.37 -0.53 4.92
CA ARG A 165 -8.55 -0.88 5.70
C ARG A 165 -8.91 0.25 6.66
N ARG A 166 -10.15 0.73 6.58
CA ARG A 166 -10.74 1.73 7.49
C ARG A 166 -12.02 1.15 8.09
N GLY A 167 -11.92 0.61 9.31
CA GLY A 167 -13.00 -0.16 9.92
C GLY A 167 -13.34 -1.42 9.14
N ASN A 168 -14.53 -1.51 8.60
CA ASN A 168 -15.00 -2.63 7.76
C ASN A 168 -14.95 -2.32 6.27
N LEU A 169 -14.35 -1.21 5.86
CA LEU A 169 -14.22 -0.81 4.47
C LEU A 169 -12.78 -0.88 4.01
N LEU A 170 -12.60 -1.21 2.74
CA LEU A 170 -11.32 -1.15 2.03
C LEU A 170 -11.33 0.05 1.09
N HIS A 171 -10.35 0.94 1.26
CA HIS A 171 -10.15 2.09 0.39
C HIS A 171 -8.95 1.83 -0.51
N GLY A 172 -9.17 1.87 -1.81
CA GLY A 172 -8.11 1.69 -2.81
C GLY A 172 -7.76 3.02 -3.48
N ARG A 173 -6.47 3.23 -3.73
CA ARG A 173 -5.92 4.37 -4.47
C ARG A 173 -4.71 3.95 -5.29
N SER A 174 -4.25 4.81 -6.17
CA SER A 174 -2.96 4.62 -6.85
C SER A 174 -1.81 4.64 -5.86
N ASN A 175 -0.77 3.84 -6.14
CA ASN A 175 0.52 3.99 -5.50
C ASN A 175 1.13 5.35 -5.89
N GLU A 176 1.88 6.00 -4.99
CA GLU A 176 2.49 7.31 -5.23
C GLU A 176 3.44 7.32 -6.45
N LEU A 177 4.10 6.20 -6.74
CA LEU A 177 5.03 6.08 -7.87
C LEU A 177 4.34 5.90 -9.22
N THR A 178 3.11 5.36 -9.23
CA THR A 178 2.33 5.07 -10.45
C THR A 178 1.08 5.95 -10.57
N GLN A 179 0.94 6.91 -9.65
CA GLN A 179 -0.22 7.81 -9.65
C GLN A 179 -0.36 8.56 -10.96
N GLY A 180 -1.56 8.48 -11.54
CA GLY A 180 -1.86 9.13 -12.81
C GLY A 180 -1.26 8.46 -14.04
N LEU A 181 -0.65 7.27 -13.91
CA LEU A 181 -0.07 6.52 -15.02
C LEU A 181 -0.91 5.29 -15.35
N ILE A 182 -1.02 4.98 -16.63
CA ILE A 182 -1.71 3.80 -17.17
C ILE A 182 -0.76 3.08 -18.12
N ASP A 183 -0.56 1.77 -17.91
CA ASP A 183 0.20 0.95 -18.87
C ASP A 183 -0.74 0.37 -19.93
N ILE A 184 -0.63 0.90 -21.15
CA ILE A 184 -1.40 0.44 -22.30
C ILE A 184 -0.56 -0.48 -23.15
N LYS A 185 -1.02 -1.72 -23.32
CA LYS A 185 -0.39 -2.69 -24.20
C LYS A 185 -0.15 -2.09 -25.59
N HIS A 186 1.09 -2.17 -26.08
CA HIS A 186 1.58 -1.62 -27.35
C HIS A 186 1.71 -0.09 -27.43
N ARG A 187 1.31 0.69 -26.41
CA ARG A 187 1.51 2.15 -26.35
C ARG A 187 2.48 2.57 -25.24
N GLY A 188 2.72 1.67 -24.25
CA GLY A 188 3.53 1.98 -23.07
C GLY A 188 2.77 2.80 -22.04
N ILE A 189 3.51 3.42 -21.14
CA ILE A 189 2.98 4.23 -20.04
C ILE A 189 2.52 5.59 -20.58
N VAL A 190 1.28 5.96 -20.26
CA VAL A 190 0.64 7.23 -20.64
C VAL A 190 0.05 7.89 -19.40
N GLU A 191 -0.09 9.20 -19.43
CA GLU A 191 -0.78 9.95 -18.37
C GLU A 191 -2.29 9.74 -18.46
N ALA A 192 -2.90 9.33 -17.34
CA ALA A 192 -4.34 9.05 -17.27
C ALA A 192 -5.18 10.28 -17.60
N GLU A 193 -4.75 11.48 -17.17
CA GLU A 193 -5.45 12.73 -17.40
C GLU A 193 -5.44 13.13 -18.89
N GLU A 194 -4.34 12.91 -19.59
CA GLU A 194 -4.28 13.14 -21.04
C GLU A 194 -5.16 12.17 -21.83
N LEU A 195 -5.26 10.92 -21.34
CA LEU A 195 -6.01 9.88 -22.04
C LEU A 195 -7.52 9.97 -21.77
N LEU A 196 -7.92 10.21 -20.53
CA LEU A 196 -9.29 10.05 -20.04
C LEU A 196 -9.99 11.37 -19.72
N GLY A 197 -9.22 12.44 -19.50
CA GLY A 197 -9.70 13.71 -18.97
C GLY A 197 -9.81 13.70 -17.43
N ALA A 198 -9.53 14.83 -16.79
CA ALA A 198 -9.49 14.98 -15.33
C ALA A 198 -10.78 14.55 -14.63
N GLN A 199 -11.95 14.77 -15.24
CA GLN A 199 -13.26 14.40 -14.68
C GLN A 199 -13.51 12.88 -14.62
N ALA A 200 -12.77 12.09 -15.39
CA ALA A 200 -12.86 10.64 -15.39
C ALA A 200 -11.96 9.98 -14.34
N ILE A 201 -11.20 10.76 -13.57
CA ILE A 201 -10.25 10.28 -12.59
C ILE A 201 -10.78 10.51 -11.17
N LEU A 202 -10.57 9.52 -10.30
CA LEU A 202 -10.79 9.62 -8.85
C LEU A 202 -9.48 9.36 -8.12
N GLY A 203 -9.24 10.07 -7.03
CA GLY A 203 -8.07 9.87 -6.17
C GLY A 203 -8.12 8.57 -5.38
N ASP A 204 -9.33 8.18 -4.91
CA ASP A 204 -9.57 6.94 -4.16
C ASP A 204 -11.00 6.44 -4.38
N SER A 205 -11.26 5.18 -4.02
CA SER A 205 -12.60 4.59 -3.97
C SER A 205 -12.68 3.50 -2.92
N VAL A 206 -13.87 3.33 -2.32
CA VAL A 206 -14.18 2.14 -1.53
C VAL A 206 -14.27 0.93 -2.46
N ILE A 207 -13.59 -0.16 -2.13
CA ILE A 207 -13.64 -1.40 -2.91
C ILE A 207 -14.85 -2.21 -2.45
N ASN A 208 -15.80 -2.44 -3.36
CA ASN A 208 -17.04 -3.14 -3.08
C ASN A 208 -17.15 -4.50 -3.79
N LEU A 209 -16.37 -4.68 -4.86
CA LEU A 209 -16.38 -5.89 -5.67
C LEU A 209 -14.97 -6.23 -6.14
N MET A 210 -14.61 -7.50 -6.07
CA MET A 210 -13.44 -8.03 -6.74
C MET A 210 -13.84 -8.77 -8.01
N VAL A 211 -13.06 -8.59 -9.07
CA VAL A 211 -13.21 -9.28 -10.35
C VAL A 211 -11.90 -9.95 -10.70
N GLU A 212 -11.87 -11.27 -10.67
CA GLU A 212 -10.72 -12.07 -11.06
C GLU A 212 -10.83 -12.47 -12.53
N LEU A 213 -9.87 -12.00 -13.35
CA LEU A 213 -9.78 -12.39 -14.75
C LEU A 213 -8.86 -13.60 -14.90
N LYS A 214 -9.46 -14.78 -15.22
CA LYS A 214 -8.73 -16.02 -15.38
C LYS A 214 -8.42 -16.33 -16.84
N THR A 215 -7.21 -16.80 -17.13
CA THR A 215 -6.87 -17.36 -18.43
C THR A 215 -7.47 -18.76 -18.50
N ILE A 216 -8.28 -19.04 -19.53
CA ILE A 216 -8.85 -20.38 -19.75
C ILE A 216 -7.90 -21.13 -20.68
N ASP A 217 -7.61 -22.36 -20.32
CA ASP A 217 -6.92 -23.31 -21.21
C ASP A 217 -7.82 -23.66 -22.40
N HIS A 218 -7.26 -23.71 -23.62
CA HIS A 218 -7.99 -23.93 -24.88
C HIS A 218 -8.79 -25.25 -24.93
N ASN A 219 -8.61 -26.13 -23.97
CA ASN A 219 -9.29 -27.43 -23.90
C ASN A 219 -10.57 -27.44 -23.05
N GLU A 220 -10.85 -26.40 -22.28
CA GLU A 220 -12.12 -26.30 -21.56
C GLU A 220 -13.18 -25.70 -22.47
N ARG A 221 -14.13 -26.54 -22.91
CA ARG A 221 -15.35 -26.10 -23.59
C ARG A 221 -16.20 -25.29 -22.62
N TYR A 222 -16.11 -23.98 -22.74
CA TYR A 222 -16.94 -23.07 -21.98
C TYR A 222 -18.41 -23.24 -22.40
N HIS A 223 -19.16 -23.99 -21.62
CA HIS A 223 -20.62 -24.07 -21.77
C HIS A 223 -21.24 -22.77 -21.22
N GLY A 224 -21.28 -21.73 -21.99
CA GLY A 224 -22.06 -20.49 -22.02
C GLY A 224 -22.90 -20.01 -20.83
N VAL A 225 -22.86 -20.66 -19.70
CA VAL A 225 -23.49 -20.22 -18.45
C VAL A 225 -22.37 -19.67 -17.57
N TYR A 226 -22.25 -18.34 -17.50
CA TYR A 226 -21.50 -17.71 -16.45
C TYR A 226 -22.16 -18.06 -15.13
N SER A 227 -21.71 -19.11 -14.47
CA SER A 227 -21.90 -19.22 -13.06
C SER A 227 -21.06 -18.08 -12.47
N ALA A 228 -21.71 -16.94 -12.28
CA ALA A 228 -21.24 -15.97 -11.31
C ALA A 228 -21.41 -16.67 -9.94
N GLU A 229 -20.62 -17.72 -9.70
CA GLU A 229 -20.52 -18.26 -8.36
C GLU A 229 -20.19 -17.09 -7.48
N LYS A 230 -21.10 -16.83 -6.53
CA LYS A 230 -20.92 -15.81 -5.50
C LYS A 230 -19.75 -16.29 -4.65
N SER A 231 -18.53 -16.06 -5.14
CA SER A 231 -17.32 -16.26 -4.39
C SER A 231 -17.06 -15.02 -3.53
N SER A 232 -16.27 -15.18 -2.52
CA SER A 232 -15.83 -14.10 -1.67
C SER A 232 -14.32 -14.10 -1.56
N ALA A 233 -13.74 -12.92 -1.48
CA ALA A 233 -12.32 -12.74 -1.24
C ALA A 233 -12.11 -11.98 0.07
N ALA A 234 -11.08 -12.33 0.82
CA ALA A 234 -10.71 -11.65 2.06
C ALA A 234 -9.44 -10.82 1.85
N ILE A 235 -9.54 -9.53 2.08
CA ILE A 235 -8.41 -8.60 2.05
C ILE A 235 -8.34 -7.90 3.41
N LEU A 236 -7.20 -7.93 4.08
CA LEU A 236 -7.01 -7.31 5.41
C LEU A 236 -8.11 -7.70 6.41
N GLY A 237 -8.68 -8.93 6.29
CA GLY A 237 -9.76 -9.41 7.15
C GLY A 237 -11.16 -8.86 6.83
N VAL A 238 -11.31 -8.10 5.74
CA VAL A 238 -12.62 -7.68 5.19
C VAL A 238 -13.00 -8.64 4.07
N ILE A 239 -14.22 -9.17 4.14
CA ILE A 239 -14.77 -10.08 3.12
C ILE A 239 -15.50 -9.24 2.07
N LEU A 240 -15.11 -9.42 0.81
CA LEU A 240 -15.73 -8.75 -0.33
C LEU A 240 -16.39 -9.78 -1.26
N PRO A 241 -17.50 -9.41 -1.92
CA PRO A 241 -18.00 -10.18 -3.06
C PRO A 241 -16.92 -10.29 -4.12
N CYS A 242 -16.79 -11.48 -4.69
CA CYS A 242 -15.86 -11.74 -5.78
C CYS A 242 -16.61 -12.41 -6.92
N MET A 243 -16.26 -12.06 -8.17
CA MET A 243 -16.69 -12.77 -9.37
C MET A 243 -15.49 -13.18 -10.20
N GLU A 244 -15.54 -14.37 -10.74
CA GLU A 244 -14.52 -14.88 -11.66
C GLU A 244 -15.03 -14.76 -13.09
N LEU A 245 -14.24 -14.14 -13.93
CA LEU A 245 -14.55 -13.99 -15.34
C LEU A 245 -13.43 -14.56 -16.21
N PRO A 246 -13.78 -15.38 -17.18
CA PRO A 246 -12.80 -15.91 -18.10
C PRO A 246 -12.28 -14.81 -19.04
N ARG A 247 -11.00 -14.89 -19.39
CA ARG A 247 -10.44 -14.11 -20.48
C ARG A 247 -11.01 -14.61 -21.80
N PHE A 248 -11.78 -13.75 -22.48
CA PHE A 248 -12.19 -14.03 -23.85
C PHE A 248 -11.22 -13.41 -24.85
N PRO A 249 -11.06 -14.03 -26.04
CA PRO A 249 -10.36 -13.40 -27.15
C PRO A 249 -10.98 -12.07 -27.61
N GLN A 250 -12.25 -11.84 -27.24
CA GLN A 250 -12.99 -10.61 -27.43
C GLN A 250 -13.41 -10.04 -26.08
N THR A 251 -12.56 -9.26 -25.46
CA THR A 251 -12.77 -8.51 -24.22
C THR A 251 -14.02 -7.60 -24.22
N SER A 252 -14.67 -7.48 -25.37
CA SER A 252 -15.76 -6.54 -25.63
C SER A 252 -17.05 -6.77 -24.81
N LYS A 253 -17.14 -7.82 -23.98
CA LYS A 253 -18.35 -8.10 -23.20
C LYS A 253 -18.14 -8.19 -21.69
N ILE A 254 -16.91 -8.30 -21.21
CA ILE A 254 -16.59 -8.44 -19.78
C ILE A 254 -17.17 -7.25 -18.98
N TYR A 255 -16.97 -6.03 -19.46
CA TYR A 255 -17.48 -4.82 -18.80
C TYR A 255 -18.99 -4.85 -18.55
N ARG A 256 -19.81 -5.47 -19.43
CA ARG A 256 -21.26 -5.59 -19.25
C ARG A 256 -21.62 -6.48 -18.06
N HIS A 257 -20.90 -7.57 -17.85
CA HIS A 257 -21.12 -8.45 -16.69
C HIS A 257 -20.77 -7.72 -15.40
N VAL A 258 -19.71 -6.92 -15.43
CA VAL A 258 -19.31 -6.07 -14.28
C VAL A 258 -20.40 -5.04 -13.98
N GLU A 259 -20.88 -4.32 -14.98
CA GLU A 259 -21.98 -3.33 -14.81
C GLU A 259 -23.24 -3.97 -14.23
N LEU A 260 -23.66 -5.13 -14.75
CA LEU A 260 -24.81 -5.87 -14.24
C LEU A 260 -24.61 -6.28 -12.78
N ARG A 261 -23.44 -6.80 -12.44
CA ARG A 261 -23.13 -7.21 -11.07
C ARG A 261 -23.15 -6.03 -10.09
N VAL A 262 -22.60 -4.90 -10.51
CA VAL A 262 -22.65 -3.65 -9.72
C VAL A 262 -24.09 -3.18 -9.51
N GLN A 263 -24.94 -3.25 -10.53
CA GLN A 263 -26.37 -2.90 -10.39
C GLN A 263 -27.11 -3.82 -9.41
N GLU A 264 -26.82 -5.13 -9.43
CA GLU A 264 -27.34 -6.08 -8.45
C GLU A 264 -26.91 -5.69 -7.03
N LEU A 265 -25.60 -5.40 -6.82
CA LEU A 265 -25.08 -5.00 -5.50
C LEU A 265 -25.74 -3.71 -5.01
N ILE A 266 -25.93 -2.71 -5.86
CA ILE A 266 -26.64 -1.47 -5.50
C ILE A 266 -28.07 -1.79 -5.07
N SER A 267 -28.78 -2.62 -5.83
CA SER A 267 -30.16 -3.02 -5.51
C SER A 267 -30.25 -3.82 -4.21
N ASP A 268 -29.26 -4.64 -3.89
CA ASP A 268 -29.19 -5.40 -2.63
C ASP A 268 -28.94 -4.44 -1.44
N MET A 269 -28.04 -3.45 -1.60
CA MET A 269 -27.78 -2.42 -0.59
C MET A 269 -29.02 -1.56 -0.31
N GLU A 270 -29.78 -1.19 -1.35
CA GLU A 270 -31.01 -0.41 -1.22
C GLU A 270 -32.15 -1.18 -0.52
N ARG A 271 -32.17 -2.50 -0.66
CA ARG A 271 -33.14 -3.39 0.01
C ARG A 271 -32.79 -3.69 1.47
N GLY A 272 -31.59 -3.28 1.94
CA GLY A 272 -31.13 -3.55 3.29
C GLY A 272 -30.70 -5.00 3.54
N ASP A 273 -30.51 -5.77 2.48
CA ASP A 273 -29.98 -7.12 2.51
C ASP A 273 -28.45 -7.07 2.43
N SER A 274 -27.81 -6.69 3.52
CA SER A 274 -26.35 -6.67 3.64
C SER A 274 -25.88 -7.45 4.87
#